data_b3b167e4b017a6de1cfbf0b071fd438c
#
_entry.id   b3b167e4b017a6de1cfbf0b071fd438c
#
_cell.length_a   1.000
_cell.length_b   1.000
_cell.length_c   1.000
_cell.angle_alpha   90.00
_cell.angle_beta   90.00
_cell.angle_gamma   90.00
#
_symmetry.space_group_name_H-M   'P 1'
#
loop_
_entity.id
_entity.type
_entity.pdbx_description
1 polymer ?
#
loop_
_entity_poly.entity_id
_entity_poly.type
_entity_poly.pdbx_seq_one_letter_code
_entity_poly.pdbx_strand_id
1 'polypeptide(L)'
;ININEAGKMIEVNLPDSPIYVKKIFTPEHGLNNQYQAGEKILGDMSYNIPIISLYGNTFKPDLSELKDLDALIFDIQDIGSRYYTYVSTLTNIMSVCSQISLPLYVLDRPNPIGGDVDGPILDLDYASFVGMHPIPIRHGMTIGELAFMINELGWSGKEKTNLKIIAMQGWSRDIYFENTGKHWIAPSPNIPTNKTAFIYQGTCLIEGTNLSEGRGTDNPFISIGAPWLNSKELIERLNNLNLEGVIFNDIIFTPRFIPGKSISPKYKDRKCYGVEINITDRELSSPLLITANI
;
A
#
# COMPACT_ATOMS: atom_id res chain seq x y z
N ILE A 1 3.51 4.61 -13.77
CA ILE A 1 4.67 5.49 -13.92
C ILE A 1 5.49 5.37 -12.64
N ASN A 2 6.71 5.03 -12.80
CA ASN A 2 7.73 4.87 -11.80
C ASN A 2 8.11 6.23 -11.20
N ILE A 3 8.63 6.31 -9.97
CA ILE A 3 9.24 7.54 -9.44
C ILE A 3 10.36 8.06 -10.37
N ASN A 4 11.10 7.16 -11.06
CA ASN A 4 11.99 7.53 -12.17
C ASN A 4 11.26 8.04 -13.41
N GLU A 5 9.99 7.79 -13.54
CA GLU A 5 9.11 8.32 -14.59
C GLU A 5 8.31 9.52 -14.10
N ALA A 6 8.11 9.72 -12.80
CA ALA A 6 7.72 11.02 -12.24
C ALA A 6 8.81 12.07 -12.48
N GLY A 7 10.10 11.69 -12.41
CA GLY A 7 11.21 12.49 -12.93
C GLY A 7 11.04 12.81 -14.42
N LYS A 8 10.61 11.86 -15.23
CA LYS A 8 10.30 12.08 -16.66
C LYS A 8 9.00 12.86 -16.88
N MET A 9 7.96 12.69 -16.05
CA MET A 9 6.78 13.57 -16.09
C MET A 9 7.11 15.02 -15.72
N ILE A 10 8.12 15.22 -14.87
CA ILE A 10 8.63 16.56 -14.53
C ILE A 10 9.41 17.14 -15.72
N GLU A 11 10.08 16.31 -16.53
CA GLU A 11 10.65 16.70 -17.83
C GLU A 11 9.55 17.10 -18.86
N VAL A 12 8.29 16.82 -18.59
CA VAL A 12 7.16 17.22 -19.46
C VAL A 12 6.91 18.73 -19.44
N ASN A 13 7.41 19.46 -18.44
CA ASN A 13 7.40 20.92 -18.40
C ASN A 13 8.46 21.54 -19.35
N LEU A 14 8.86 20.79 -20.39
CA LEU A 14 9.66 21.31 -21.48
C LEU A 14 8.82 22.29 -22.32
N PRO A 15 9.45 23.27 -23.01
CA PRO A 15 8.75 24.31 -23.75
C PRO A 15 7.71 23.81 -24.76
N ASP A 16 7.88 22.61 -25.29
CA ASP A 16 7.00 22.00 -26.29
C ASP A 16 6.03 20.95 -25.72
N SER A 17 5.98 20.76 -24.39
CA SER A 17 5.06 19.80 -23.79
C SER A 17 3.64 20.36 -23.72
N PRO A 18 2.61 19.60 -24.14
CA PRO A 18 1.21 19.99 -23.96
C PRO A 18 0.73 19.89 -22.51
N ILE A 19 1.54 19.33 -21.61
CA ILE A 19 1.20 19.10 -20.20
C ILE A 19 2.17 19.87 -19.31
N TYR A 20 1.61 20.68 -18.42
CA TYR A 20 2.33 21.41 -17.39
C TYR A 20 1.95 20.92 -16.00
N VAL A 21 2.90 20.33 -15.26
CA VAL A 21 2.70 19.89 -13.88
C VAL A 21 2.85 21.07 -12.95
N LYS A 22 1.75 21.55 -12.40
CA LYS A 22 1.72 22.70 -11.48
C LYS A 22 2.05 22.34 -10.04
N LYS A 23 1.58 21.18 -9.59
CA LYS A 23 1.67 20.72 -8.19
C LYS A 23 1.78 19.22 -8.13
N ILE A 24 2.42 18.72 -7.08
CA ILE A 24 2.49 17.28 -6.76
C ILE A 24 1.81 17.08 -5.41
N PHE A 25 0.82 16.21 -5.37
CA PHE A 25 0.20 15.76 -4.13
C PHE A 25 0.79 14.40 -3.76
N THR A 26 1.25 14.26 -2.52
CA THR A 26 1.86 13.01 -2.06
C THR A 26 1.00 12.34 -1.00
N PRO A 27 0.76 11.02 -1.10
CA PRO A 27 0.10 10.25 -0.06
C PRO A 27 1.03 10.01 1.13
N GLU A 28 0.64 9.12 2.03
CA GLU A 28 1.52 8.53 3.03
C GLU A 28 2.83 8.06 2.38
N HIS A 29 3.94 8.17 3.07
CA HIS A 29 5.31 7.88 2.64
C HIS A 29 5.98 8.94 1.75
N GLY A 30 5.25 9.95 1.27
CA GLY A 30 5.82 11.07 0.49
C GLY A 30 6.19 10.71 -0.95
N LEU A 31 6.83 11.64 -1.65
CA LEU A 31 7.14 11.50 -3.08
C LEU A 31 8.13 10.36 -3.36
N ASN A 32 9.12 10.18 -2.50
CA ASN A 32 10.18 9.19 -2.68
C ASN A 32 9.99 7.94 -1.81
N ASN A 33 8.82 7.77 -1.19
CA ASN A 33 8.51 6.67 -0.29
C ASN A 33 9.55 6.49 0.84
N GLN A 34 10.03 7.62 1.40
CA GLN A 34 11.13 7.64 2.37
C GLN A 34 10.68 7.92 3.81
N TYR A 35 9.37 8.12 4.02
CA TYR A 35 8.79 8.34 5.34
C TYR A 35 8.13 7.06 5.84
N GLN A 36 8.31 6.76 7.12
CA GLN A 36 7.65 5.59 7.72
C GLN A 36 6.13 5.77 7.82
N ALA A 37 5.41 4.67 8.04
CA ALA A 37 3.96 4.71 8.28
C ALA A 37 3.63 5.60 9.49
N GLY A 38 2.59 6.44 9.36
CA GLY A 38 2.15 7.35 10.41
C GLY A 38 2.99 8.62 10.58
N GLU A 39 4.08 8.80 9.83
CA GLU A 39 4.92 10.00 9.93
C GLU A 39 4.27 11.19 9.22
N LYS A 40 4.21 12.34 9.89
CA LYS A 40 3.71 13.57 9.30
C LYS A 40 4.71 14.11 8.29
N ILE A 41 4.25 14.34 7.07
CA ILE A 41 5.05 14.85 5.98
C ILE A 41 4.75 16.35 5.84
N LEU A 42 5.77 17.19 6.01
CA LEU A 42 5.69 18.60 5.67
C LEU A 42 5.87 18.75 4.16
N GLY A 43 5.11 19.64 3.54
CA GLY A 43 5.27 19.97 2.12
C GLY A 43 6.69 20.46 1.84
N ASP A 44 7.17 20.18 0.64
CA ASP A 44 8.51 20.55 0.17
C ASP A 44 8.41 21.10 -1.27
N MET A 45 9.53 21.49 -1.83
CA MET A 45 9.67 21.83 -3.25
C MET A 45 10.66 20.88 -3.89
N SER A 46 10.22 20.15 -4.91
CA SER A 46 11.12 19.35 -5.73
C SER A 46 11.01 19.81 -7.18
N TYR A 47 12.15 20.01 -7.85
CA TYR A 47 12.19 20.47 -9.25
C TYR A 47 11.43 21.78 -9.50
N ASN A 48 11.40 22.70 -8.53
CA ASN A 48 10.61 23.96 -8.55
C ASN A 48 9.08 23.75 -8.64
N ILE A 49 8.58 22.56 -8.31
CA ILE A 49 7.15 22.24 -8.25
C ILE A 49 6.76 22.08 -6.77
N PRO A 50 5.71 22.77 -6.30
CA PRO A 50 5.20 22.59 -4.94
C PRO A 50 4.76 21.16 -4.68
N ILE A 51 5.22 20.60 -3.55
CA ILE A 51 4.78 19.28 -3.06
C ILE A 51 3.85 19.50 -1.87
N ILE A 52 2.65 18.97 -1.95
CA ILE A 52 1.60 19.09 -0.94
C ILE A 52 1.33 17.69 -0.37
N SER A 53 1.52 17.53 0.94
CA SER A 53 1.24 16.26 1.60
C SER A 53 -0.25 16.09 1.84
N LEU A 54 -0.77 14.91 1.48
CA LEU A 54 -2.11 14.44 1.80
C LEU A 54 -2.11 13.48 2.99
N TYR A 55 -1.08 13.57 3.85
CA TYR A 55 -0.97 12.73 5.03
C TYR A 55 -0.44 13.51 6.25
N GLY A 56 -1.12 13.37 7.36
CA GLY A 56 -0.75 13.96 8.64
C GLY A 56 -1.71 15.04 9.13
N ASN A 57 -1.62 16.26 8.62
CA ASN A 57 -2.54 17.35 9.03
C ASN A 57 -3.87 17.31 8.26
N THR A 58 -3.84 16.80 7.04
CA THR A 58 -5.01 16.59 6.19
C THR A 58 -4.83 15.28 5.41
N PHE A 59 -5.96 14.65 5.06
CA PHE A 59 -5.98 13.44 4.24
C PHE A 59 -6.59 13.69 2.86
N LYS A 60 -6.83 14.95 2.52
CA LYS A 60 -7.38 15.37 1.23
C LYS A 60 -6.83 16.74 0.84
N PRO A 61 -6.76 17.06 -0.47
CA PRO A 61 -6.36 18.38 -0.91
C PRO A 61 -7.37 19.44 -0.46
N ASP A 62 -6.87 20.65 -0.16
CA ASP A 62 -7.74 21.81 -0.01
C ASP A 62 -8.30 22.23 -1.38
N LEU A 63 -9.55 22.68 -1.41
CA LEU A 63 -10.20 23.17 -2.64
C LEU A 63 -9.42 24.31 -3.29
N SER A 64 -8.79 25.16 -2.50
CA SER A 64 -7.97 26.25 -3.00
C SER A 64 -6.75 25.79 -3.79
N GLU A 65 -6.23 24.59 -3.46
CA GLU A 65 -5.09 24.00 -4.14
C GLU A 65 -5.45 23.41 -5.51
N LEU A 66 -6.75 23.18 -5.78
CA LEU A 66 -7.22 22.55 -7.01
C LEU A 66 -7.81 23.55 -8.03
N LYS A 67 -8.14 24.78 -7.61
CA LYS A 67 -8.89 25.75 -8.45
C LYS A 67 -8.19 26.18 -9.73
N ASP A 68 -6.86 26.09 -9.78
CA ASP A 68 -6.03 26.50 -10.90
C ASP A 68 -5.54 25.32 -11.75
N LEU A 69 -6.14 24.14 -11.55
CA LEU A 69 -5.82 22.91 -12.28
C LEU A 69 -6.92 22.60 -13.31
N ASP A 70 -6.51 22.12 -14.49
CA ASP A 70 -7.42 21.63 -15.53
C ASP A 70 -7.79 20.15 -15.30
N ALA A 71 -6.93 19.41 -14.63
CA ALA A 71 -7.14 18.00 -14.29
C ALA A 71 -6.22 17.58 -13.13
N LEU A 72 -6.58 16.47 -12.48
CA LEU A 72 -5.71 15.77 -11.54
C LEU A 72 -5.42 14.37 -12.06
N ILE A 73 -4.15 13.93 -11.93
CA ILE A 73 -3.72 12.58 -12.34
C ILE A 73 -3.36 11.80 -11.08
N PHE A 74 -3.96 10.63 -10.90
CA PHE A 74 -3.61 9.68 -9.87
C PHE A 74 -2.77 8.54 -10.48
N ASP A 75 -1.52 8.44 -10.05
CA ASP A 75 -0.56 7.46 -10.56
C ASP A 75 0.26 6.86 -9.41
N ILE A 76 -0.35 5.98 -8.64
CA ILE A 76 0.23 5.38 -7.44
C ILE A 76 0.06 3.86 -7.47
N GLN A 77 1.11 3.12 -7.11
CA GLN A 77 1.08 1.66 -6.99
C GLN A 77 0.44 1.25 -5.67
N ASP A 78 -0.78 0.73 -5.72
CA ASP A 78 -1.41 0.01 -4.61
C ASP A 78 -0.82 -1.40 -4.44
N ILE A 79 -1.06 -2.04 -3.28
CA ILE A 79 -0.54 -3.39 -2.98
C ILE A 79 -1.62 -4.47 -2.86
N GLY A 80 -2.88 -4.15 -3.16
CA GLY A 80 -3.98 -5.13 -3.17
C GLY A 80 -4.58 -5.44 -1.80
N SER A 81 -4.20 -4.70 -0.77
CA SER A 81 -4.68 -4.90 0.61
C SER A 81 -5.53 -3.72 1.07
N ARG A 82 -6.73 -4.00 1.62
CA ARG A 82 -7.67 -2.99 2.10
C ARG A 82 -7.06 -1.98 3.09
N TYR A 83 -6.12 -2.40 3.94
CA TYR A 83 -5.52 -1.50 4.94
C TYR A 83 -4.50 -0.54 4.34
N TYR A 84 -4.08 -0.76 3.11
CA TYR A 84 -3.10 0.10 2.47
C TYR A 84 -3.77 1.40 2.05
N THR A 85 -3.26 2.51 2.56
CA THR A 85 -3.97 3.80 2.62
C THR A 85 -4.19 4.48 1.27
N TYR A 86 -3.61 3.97 0.20
CA TYR A 86 -3.71 4.62 -1.13
C TYR A 86 -5.11 4.59 -1.71
N VAL A 87 -5.89 3.55 -1.42
CA VAL A 87 -7.33 3.52 -1.78
C VAL A 87 -8.10 4.62 -1.06
N SER A 88 -7.80 4.83 0.22
CA SER A 88 -8.43 5.90 1.02
C SER A 88 -8.01 7.29 0.53
N THR A 89 -6.75 7.47 0.16
CA THR A 89 -6.26 8.69 -0.49
C THR A 89 -6.98 8.96 -1.79
N LEU A 90 -7.15 7.94 -2.66
CA LEU A 90 -7.92 8.05 -3.90
C LEU A 90 -9.36 8.49 -3.63
N THR A 91 -10.04 7.86 -2.67
CA THR A 91 -11.42 8.20 -2.29
C THR A 91 -11.55 9.65 -1.86
N ASN A 92 -10.62 10.13 -1.03
CA ASN A 92 -10.59 11.51 -0.57
C ASN A 92 -10.36 12.51 -1.73
N ILE A 93 -9.47 12.16 -2.66
CA ILE A 93 -9.25 12.94 -3.89
C ILE A 93 -10.52 12.98 -4.74
N MET A 94 -11.16 11.83 -4.97
CA MET A 94 -12.42 11.74 -5.70
C MET A 94 -13.48 12.64 -5.09
N SER A 95 -13.63 12.59 -3.76
CA SER A 95 -14.59 13.41 -3.01
C SER A 95 -14.37 14.93 -3.19
N VAL A 96 -13.15 15.38 -3.34
CA VAL A 96 -12.85 16.81 -3.54
C VAL A 96 -12.98 17.19 -5.01
N CYS A 97 -12.51 16.35 -5.93
CA CYS A 97 -12.66 16.59 -7.38
C CYS A 97 -14.13 16.70 -7.79
N SER A 98 -15.02 15.88 -7.23
CA SER A 98 -16.45 15.92 -7.53
C SER A 98 -17.11 17.28 -7.19
N GLN A 99 -16.68 17.92 -6.07
CA GLN A 99 -17.24 19.21 -5.62
C GLN A 99 -17.00 20.37 -6.59
N ILE A 100 -15.95 20.29 -7.38
CA ILE A 100 -15.58 21.35 -8.36
C ILE A 100 -15.60 20.84 -9.81
N SER A 101 -16.14 19.65 -10.03
CA SER A 101 -16.19 19.00 -11.35
C SER A 101 -14.81 18.86 -12.04
N LEU A 102 -13.73 18.80 -11.26
CA LEU A 102 -12.37 18.64 -11.77
C LEU A 102 -12.18 17.22 -12.34
N PRO A 103 -11.75 17.07 -13.60
CA PRO A 103 -11.45 15.75 -14.16
C PRO A 103 -10.35 15.04 -13.36
N LEU A 104 -10.60 13.79 -12.99
CA LEU A 104 -9.62 12.91 -12.34
C LEU A 104 -9.25 11.77 -13.30
N TYR A 105 -7.98 11.72 -13.67
CA TYR A 105 -7.43 10.62 -14.47
C TYR A 105 -6.73 9.63 -13.51
N VAL A 106 -7.16 8.38 -13.52
CA VAL A 106 -6.49 7.29 -12.79
C VAL A 106 -5.72 6.47 -13.81
N LEU A 107 -4.40 6.47 -13.69
CA LEU A 107 -3.53 5.60 -14.47
C LEU A 107 -3.51 4.25 -13.79
N ASP A 108 -4.18 3.27 -14.38
CA ASP A 108 -4.34 1.97 -13.75
C ASP A 108 -3.01 1.22 -13.64
N ARG A 109 -2.85 0.47 -12.55
CA ARG A 109 -1.66 -0.31 -12.25
C ARG A 109 -2.01 -1.72 -11.84
N PRO A 110 -1.15 -2.72 -12.11
CA PRO A 110 -1.43 -4.10 -11.73
C PRO A 110 -1.61 -4.21 -10.22
N ASN A 111 -2.60 -5.01 -9.82
CA ASN A 111 -2.63 -5.50 -8.45
C ASN A 111 -1.46 -6.47 -8.28
N PRO A 112 -0.47 -6.18 -7.42
CA PRO A 112 0.78 -6.96 -7.38
C PRO A 112 0.60 -8.38 -6.84
N ILE A 113 -0.53 -8.63 -6.20
CA ILE A 113 -0.85 -9.92 -5.55
C ILE A 113 -1.94 -10.69 -6.29
N GLY A 114 -2.19 -10.32 -7.56
CA GLY A 114 -3.18 -11.00 -8.42
C GLY A 114 -4.62 -10.62 -8.11
N GLY A 115 -5.55 -11.33 -8.71
CA GLY A 115 -6.99 -11.04 -8.66
C GLY A 115 -7.80 -11.85 -7.66
N ASP A 116 -7.17 -12.68 -6.83
CA ASP A 116 -7.87 -13.44 -5.81
C ASP A 116 -8.44 -12.57 -4.71
N VAL A 117 -9.51 -13.05 -4.10
CA VAL A 117 -10.23 -12.39 -3.02
C VAL A 117 -10.12 -13.24 -1.76
N ASP A 118 -9.74 -12.62 -0.62
CA ASP A 118 -9.60 -13.34 0.65
C ASP A 118 -9.89 -12.42 1.85
N GLY A 119 -10.30 -13.01 2.96
CA GLY A 119 -10.56 -12.37 4.23
C GLY A 119 -11.93 -11.69 4.34
N PRO A 120 -12.29 -11.25 5.54
CA PRO A 120 -13.59 -10.67 5.82
C PRO A 120 -13.78 -9.31 5.14
N ILE A 121 -15.03 -9.04 4.74
CA ILE A 121 -15.47 -7.72 4.31
C ILE A 121 -15.47 -6.79 5.54
N LEU A 122 -15.08 -5.52 5.32
CA LEU A 122 -15.11 -4.53 6.39
C LEU A 122 -16.55 -4.27 6.85
N ASP A 123 -16.76 -4.36 8.15
CA ASP A 123 -17.92 -3.78 8.80
C ASP A 123 -17.72 -2.25 8.89
N LEU A 124 -18.64 -1.48 8.33
CA LEU A 124 -18.55 -0.04 8.26
C LEU A 124 -18.57 0.68 9.61
N ASP A 125 -19.01 0.02 10.68
CA ASP A 125 -18.88 0.54 12.05
C ASP A 125 -17.42 0.71 12.47
N TYR A 126 -16.48 0.01 11.81
CA TYR A 126 -15.04 0.11 12.01
C TYR A 126 -14.32 0.87 10.88
N ALA A 127 -15.07 1.59 10.02
CA ALA A 127 -14.46 2.32 8.93
C ALA A 127 -13.50 3.41 9.43
N SER A 128 -12.35 3.50 8.80
CA SER A 128 -11.28 4.46 9.12
C SER A 128 -10.43 4.73 7.89
N PHE A 129 -9.41 5.58 8.02
CA PHE A 129 -8.48 5.84 6.92
C PHE A 129 -7.69 4.58 6.47
N VAL A 130 -7.51 3.57 7.33
CA VAL A 130 -6.92 2.28 6.98
C VAL A 130 -7.94 1.24 6.51
N GLY A 131 -9.14 1.70 6.13
CA GLY A 131 -10.22 0.86 5.58
C GLY A 131 -11.52 1.64 5.51
N MET A 132 -11.82 2.24 4.36
CA MET A 132 -13.00 3.10 4.19
C MET A 132 -14.20 2.36 3.63
N HIS A 133 -13.98 1.26 2.90
CA HIS A 133 -15.01 0.63 2.07
C HIS A 133 -15.29 -0.81 2.50
N PRO A 134 -16.54 -1.30 2.30
CA PRO A 134 -16.94 -2.67 2.61
C PRO A 134 -16.40 -3.65 1.56
N ILE A 135 -15.09 -3.79 1.49
CA ILE A 135 -14.37 -4.73 0.63
C ILE A 135 -13.58 -5.73 1.46
N PRO A 136 -13.26 -6.91 0.90
CA PRO A 136 -12.41 -7.90 1.57
C PRO A 136 -11.00 -7.36 1.86
N ILE A 137 -10.27 -8.04 2.73
CA ILE A 137 -8.87 -7.69 3.03
C ILE A 137 -8.02 -7.77 1.77
N ARG A 138 -8.02 -8.90 1.10
CA ARG A 138 -7.51 -9.08 -0.26
C ARG A 138 -8.65 -8.83 -1.22
N HIS A 139 -8.66 -7.70 -1.90
CA HIS A 139 -9.81 -7.29 -2.72
C HIS A 139 -9.74 -7.72 -4.18
N GLY A 140 -8.58 -8.17 -4.66
CA GLY A 140 -8.41 -8.70 -6.01
C GLY A 140 -8.60 -7.71 -7.16
N MET A 141 -8.74 -6.42 -6.87
CA MET A 141 -9.00 -5.37 -7.87
C MET A 141 -7.76 -4.53 -8.13
N THR A 142 -7.67 -3.93 -9.31
CA THR A 142 -6.71 -2.87 -9.61
C THR A 142 -7.19 -1.56 -9.00
N ILE A 143 -6.29 -0.56 -8.93
CA ILE A 143 -6.65 0.76 -8.40
C ILE A 143 -7.69 1.47 -9.31
N GLY A 144 -7.64 1.23 -10.63
CA GLY A 144 -8.64 1.72 -11.58
C GLY A 144 -10.01 1.07 -11.39
N GLU A 145 -10.06 -0.24 -11.16
CA GLU A 145 -11.29 -0.96 -10.86
C GLU A 145 -11.91 -0.48 -9.53
N LEU A 146 -11.10 -0.25 -8.51
CA LEU A 146 -11.55 0.34 -7.25
C LEU A 146 -12.09 1.75 -7.44
N ALA A 147 -11.39 2.60 -8.22
CA ALA A 147 -11.87 3.94 -8.54
C ALA A 147 -13.24 3.92 -9.21
N PHE A 148 -13.43 3.01 -10.18
CA PHE A 148 -14.71 2.82 -10.86
C PHE A 148 -15.81 2.41 -9.88
N MET A 149 -15.55 1.41 -9.07
CA MET A 149 -16.51 0.91 -8.07
C MET A 149 -16.88 1.98 -7.04
N ILE A 150 -15.90 2.70 -6.50
CA ILE A 150 -16.10 3.80 -5.55
C ILE A 150 -17.00 4.87 -6.16
N ASN A 151 -16.77 5.23 -7.43
CA ASN A 151 -17.53 6.25 -8.14
C ASN A 151 -18.97 5.79 -8.41
N GLU A 152 -19.16 4.57 -8.90
CA GLU A 152 -20.47 4.05 -9.26
C GLU A 152 -21.36 3.79 -8.02
N LEU A 153 -20.76 3.36 -6.92
CA LEU A 153 -21.49 3.11 -5.67
C LEU A 153 -21.66 4.37 -4.80
N GLY A 154 -21.11 5.52 -5.23
CA GLY A 154 -21.22 6.78 -4.49
C GLY A 154 -20.42 6.79 -3.18
N TRP A 155 -19.39 5.98 -3.06
CA TRP A 155 -18.60 5.87 -1.82
C TRP A 155 -17.66 7.06 -1.57
N SER A 156 -17.40 7.88 -2.58
CA SER A 156 -16.62 9.13 -2.45
C SER A 156 -17.47 10.34 -2.07
N GLY A 157 -18.81 10.23 -2.09
CA GLY A 157 -19.73 11.32 -1.78
C GLY A 157 -20.98 11.29 -2.65
N LYS A 158 -21.84 12.33 -2.52
CA LYS A 158 -23.12 12.40 -3.24
C LYS A 158 -22.98 12.58 -4.75
N GLU A 159 -21.98 13.36 -5.16
CA GLU A 159 -21.73 13.67 -6.56
C GLU A 159 -20.68 12.73 -7.13
N LYS A 160 -20.93 12.22 -8.35
CA LYS A 160 -19.94 11.42 -9.06
C LYS A 160 -18.76 12.28 -9.52
N THR A 161 -17.57 11.73 -9.35
CA THR A 161 -16.35 12.32 -9.89
C THR A 161 -16.34 12.23 -11.43
N ASN A 162 -15.88 13.26 -12.12
CA ASN A 162 -15.57 13.19 -13.55
C ASN A 162 -14.32 12.31 -13.75
N LEU A 163 -14.54 10.99 -13.60
CA LEU A 163 -13.48 9.97 -13.56
C LEU A 163 -13.13 9.48 -14.96
N LYS A 164 -11.84 9.41 -15.24
CA LYS A 164 -11.24 8.83 -16.46
C LYS A 164 -10.22 7.78 -16.06
N ILE A 165 -10.46 6.52 -16.38
CA ILE A 165 -9.53 5.44 -16.11
C ILE A 165 -8.73 5.13 -17.37
N ILE A 166 -7.41 5.20 -17.28
CA ILE A 166 -6.50 4.77 -18.34
C ILE A 166 -6.11 3.32 -18.02
N ALA A 167 -6.82 2.42 -18.67
CA ALA A 167 -6.66 0.98 -18.44
C ALA A 167 -5.28 0.47 -18.88
N MET A 168 -4.78 -0.51 -18.15
CA MET A 168 -3.58 -1.26 -18.53
C MET A 168 -3.83 -2.11 -19.76
N GLN A 169 -2.77 -2.35 -20.52
CA GLN A 169 -2.77 -3.34 -21.60
C GLN A 169 -2.13 -4.64 -21.12
N GLY A 170 -2.75 -5.78 -21.44
CA GLY A 170 -2.20 -7.10 -21.20
C GLY A 170 -2.22 -7.57 -19.74
N TRP A 171 -2.94 -6.89 -18.84
CA TRP A 171 -3.16 -7.39 -17.49
C TRP A 171 -4.38 -8.33 -17.43
N SER A 172 -4.25 -9.38 -16.65
CA SER A 172 -5.34 -10.29 -16.27
C SER A 172 -5.23 -10.67 -14.80
N ARG A 173 -6.30 -11.24 -14.22
CA ARG A 173 -6.38 -11.48 -12.77
C ARG A 173 -5.41 -12.54 -12.23
N ASP A 174 -4.94 -13.44 -13.08
CA ASP A 174 -3.95 -14.46 -12.79
C ASP A 174 -2.50 -13.97 -12.81
N ILE A 175 -2.29 -12.69 -13.16
CA ILE A 175 -0.95 -12.09 -13.20
C ILE A 175 -0.55 -11.54 -11.83
N TYR A 176 0.56 -12.04 -11.29
CA TYR A 176 1.30 -11.42 -10.20
C TYR A 176 2.31 -10.40 -10.72
N PHE A 177 2.80 -9.51 -9.87
CA PHE A 177 3.70 -8.42 -10.29
C PHE A 177 4.95 -8.91 -11.02
N GLU A 178 5.57 -10.00 -10.56
CA GLU A 178 6.76 -10.59 -11.20
C GLU A 178 6.51 -11.03 -12.64
N ASN A 179 5.27 -11.38 -13.00
CA ASN A 179 4.91 -11.78 -14.35
C ASN A 179 4.78 -10.57 -15.31
N THR A 180 4.77 -9.35 -14.77
CA THR A 180 4.67 -8.13 -15.60
C THR A 180 5.99 -7.75 -16.28
N GLY A 181 7.10 -8.35 -15.87
CA GLY A 181 8.45 -7.97 -16.32
C GLY A 181 8.91 -6.59 -15.84
N LYS A 182 8.14 -5.92 -14.97
CA LYS A 182 8.47 -4.61 -14.43
C LYS A 182 9.36 -4.73 -13.18
N HIS A 183 10.19 -3.72 -12.97
CA HIS A 183 10.95 -3.62 -11.73
C HIS A 183 10.05 -3.18 -10.56
N TRP A 184 10.18 -3.87 -9.40
CA TRP A 184 9.47 -3.49 -8.18
C TRP A 184 10.07 -2.21 -7.60
N ILE A 185 9.22 -1.21 -7.41
CA ILE A 185 9.54 -0.03 -6.64
C ILE A 185 8.71 -0.07 -5.38
N ALA A 186 9.38 -0.09 -4.26
CA ALA A 186 8.74 -0.16 -2.96
C ALA A 186 7.76 1.01 -2.77
N PRO A 187 6.45 0.77 -2.66
CA PRO A 187 5.48 1.85 -2.45
C PRO A 187 5.55 2.42 -1.03
N SER A 188 6.19 1.70 -0.12
CA SER A 188 6.55 2.19 1.21
C SER A 188 7.85 1.53 1.69
N PRO A 189 8.55 2.13 2.67
CA PRO A 189 9.84 1.62 3.16
C PRO A 189 9.78 0.19 3.73
N ASN A 190 8.61 -0.24 4.20
CA ASN A 190 8.40 -1.56 4.78
C ASN A 190 7.69 -2.56 3.85
N ILE A 191 7.50 -2.20 2.58
CA ILE A 191 7.10 -3.12 1.51
C ILE A 191 8.21 -3.21 0.45
N PRO A 192 9.41 -3.69 0.82
CA PRO A 192 10.59 -3.65 -0.05
C PRO A 192 10.48 -4.56 -1.26
N THR A 193 9.60 -5.55 -1.23
CA THR A 193 9.43 -6.53 -2.31
C THR A 193 7.95 -6.86 -2.55
N ASN A 194 7.62 -7.37 -3.73
CA ASN A 194 6.29 -7.91 -4.02
C ASN A 194 5.94 -9.14 -3.17
N LYS A 195 6.94 -9.88 -2.68
CA LYS A 195 6.75 -10.96 -1.69
C LYS A 195 6.24 -10.40 -0.37
N THR A 196 6.82 -9.28 0.07
CA THR A 196 6.34 -8.58 1.27
C THR A 196 4.90 -8.08 1.07
N ALA A 197 4.57 -7.52 -0.10
CA ALA A 197 3.20 -7.09 -0.41
C ALA A 197 2.20 -8.26 -0.34
N PHE A 198 2.61 -9.46 -0.78
CA PHE A 198 1.75 -10.64 -0.72
C PHE A 198 1.48 -11.08 0.72
N ILE A 199 2.50 -11.23 1.55
CA ILE A 199 2.32 -11.71 2.94
C ILE A 199 1.72 -10.64 3.85
N TYR A 200 1.91 -9.35 3.55
CA TYR A 200 1.40 -8.22 4.31
C TYR A 200 -0.10 -8.29 4.57
N GLN A 201 -0.89 -8.85 3.66
CA GLN A 201 -2.35 -8.99 3.80
C GLN A 201 -2.75 -9.64 5.13
N GLY A 202 -2.01 -10.65 5.55
CA GLY A 202 -2.20 -11.30 6.85
C GLY A 202 -1.35 -10.64 7.92
N THR A 203 -0.03 -10.56 7.71
CA THR A 203 0.93 -10.19 8.76
C THR A 203 0.83 -8.73 9.22
N CYS A 204 0.13 -7.86 8.48
CA CYS A 204 -0.26 -6.55 8.98
C CYS A 204 -1.09 -6.65 10.28
N LEU A 205 -1.88 -7.70 10.46
CA LEU A 205 -2.70 -7.91 11.67
C LEU A 205 -1.85 -8.15 12.92
N ILE A 206 -0.61 -8.59 12.76
CA ILE A 206 0.37 -8.74 13.86
C ILE A 206 0.67 -7.40 14.53
N GLU A 207 0.51 -6.27 13.82
CA GLU A 207 0.66 -4.94 14.42
C GLU A 207 -0.29 -4.70 15.58
N GLY A 208 -1.46 -5.33 15.59
CA GLY A 208 -2.43 -5.29 16.69
C GLY A 208 -2.12 -6.21 17.87
N THR A 209 -1.04 -7.00 17.82
CA THR A 209 -0.66 -7.99 18.84
C THR A 209 0.57 -7.56 19.63
N ASN A 210 1.02 -8.40 20.56
CA ASN A 210 2.29 -8.25 21.28
C ASN A 210 3.47 -8.95 20.57
N LEU A 211 3.33 -9.37 19.31
CA LEU A 211 4.43 -9.85 18.48
C LEU A 211 5.04 -8.70 17.68
N SER A 212 6.31 -8.79 17.36
CA SER A 212 6.95 -7.96 16.36
C SER A 212 6.61 -8.48 14.96
N GLU A 213 6.18 -7.59 14.08
CA GLU A 213 5.96 -7.85 12.64
C GLU A 213 7.24 -7.68 11.82
N GLY A 214 8.41 -7.60 12.46
CA GLY A 214 9.70 -7.51 11.79
C GLY A 214 10.09 -6.12 11.30
N ARG A 215 9.33 -5.05 11.58
CA ARG A 215 9.78 -3.68 11.32
C ARG A 215 11.09 -3.41 12.05
N GLY A 216 11.98 -2.64 11.42
CA GLY A 216 13.33 -2.43 11.94
C GLY A 216 14.30 -3.55 11.62
N THR A 217 13.94 -4.45 10.70
CA THR A 217 14.79 -5.49 10.10
C THR A 217 14.80 -5.38 8.58
N ASP A 218 15.54 -6.26 7.91
CA ASP A 218 15.55 -6.35 6.45
C ASP A 218 14.31 -7.05 5.89
N ASN A 219 13.61 -7.85 6.73
CA ASN A 219 12.45 -8.67 6.35
C ASN A 219 11.16 -8.27 7.12
N PRO A 220 10.68 -7.01 6.99
CA PRO A 220 9.44 -6.58 7.61
C PRO A 220 8.26 -7.42 7.09
N PHE A 221 7.34 -7.77 8.00
CA PHE A 221 6.16 -8.61 7.76
C PHE A 221 6.44 -10.07 7.37
N ILE A 222 7.68 -10.42 7.14
CA ILE A 222 8.14 -11.79 6.87
C ILE A 222 8.68 -12.45 8.14
N SER A 223 9.36 -11.66 8.99
CA SER A 223 9.93 -12.12 10.26
C SER A 223 9.01 -11.74 11.42
N ILE A 224 8.39 -12.73 12.06
CA ILE A 224 7.44 -12.54 13.15
C ILE A 224 8.01 -13.14 14.44
N GLY A 225 7.99 -12.40 15.54
CA GLY A 225 8.53 -12.95 16.78
C GLY A 225 8.48 -12.00 17.97
N ALA A 226 9.02 -12.49 19.10
CA ALA A 226 9.11 -11.74 20.34
C ALA A 226 10.29 -12.24 21.22
N PRO A 227 10.74 -11.46 22.22
CA PRO A 227 11.81 -11.91 23.13
C PRO A 227 11.44 -13.12 24.00
N TRP A 228 10.17 -13.34 24.21
CA TRP A 228 9.62 -14.41 25.08
C TRP A 228 9.11 -15.64 24.30
N LEU A 229 9.13 -15.58 22.95
CA LEU A 229 8.55 -16.62 22.12
C LEU A 229 9.46 -17.86 22.05
N ASN A 230 8.86 -19.04 22.16
CA ASN A 230 9.51 -20.31 21.84
C ASN A 230 9.31 -20.63 20.36
N SER A 231 10.26 -20.23 19.51
CA SER A 231 10.17 -20.39 18.05
C SER A 231 10.06 -21.85 17.62
N LYS A 232 10.74 -22.76 18.30
CA LYS A 232 10.70 -24.20 17.96
C LYS A 232 9.33 -24.81 18.19
N GLU A 233 8.70 -24.49 19.31
CA GLU A 233 7.34 -24.94 19.60
C GLU A 233 6.32 -24.35 18.60
N LEU A 234 6.47 -23.06 18.27
CA LEU A 234 5.61 -22.42 17.28
C LEU A 234 5.75 -23.09 15.92
N ILE A 235 6.96 -23.33 15.42
CA ILE A 235 7.21 -23.98 14.13
C ILE A 235 6.65 -25.41 14.13
N GLU A 236 6.82 -26.18 15.18
CA GLU A 236 6.25 -27.51 15.29
C GLU A 236 4.71 -27.47 15.17
N ARG A 237 4.06 -26.53 15.85
CA ARG A 237 2.61 -26.34 15.76
C ARG A 237 2.19 -25.94 14.36
N LEU A 238 2.87 -24.97 13.72
CA LEU A 238 2.55 -24.51 12.37
C LEU A 238 2.74 -25.60 11.34
N ASN A 239 3.80 -26.39 11.43
CA ASN A 239 4.04 -27.51 10.53
C ASN A 239 2.99 -28.62 10.66
N ASN A 240 2.47 -28.87 11.87
CA ASN A 240 1.40 -29.84 12.10
C ASN A 240 0.05 -29.42 11.47
N LEU A 241 -0.12 -28.14 11.13
CA LEU A 241 -1.32 -27.66 10.41
C LEU A 241 -1.31 -27.99 8.93
N ASN A 242 -0.18 -28.42 8.38
CA ASN A 242 -0.01 -28.74 6.96
C ASN A 242 -0.52 -27.62 6.03
N LEU A 243 -0.21 -26.36 6.34
CA LEU A 243 -0.58 -25.23 5.50
C LEU A 243 0.15 -25.32 4.17
N GLU A 244 -0.62 -25.31 3.08
CA GLU A 244 -0.07 -25.44 1.73
C GLU A 244 0.61 -24.14 1.28
N GLY A 245 1.63 -24.26 0.42
CA GLY A 245 2.31 -23.13 -0.20
C GLY A 245 3.17 -22.28 0.73
N VAL A 246 3.50 -22.75 1.93
CA VAL A 246 4.32 -22.02 2.91
C VAL A 246 5.28 -22.94 3.66
N ILE A 247 6.46 -22.41 3.99
CA ILE A 247 7.46 -23.03 4.88
C ILE A 247 7.81 -22.04 5.99
N PHE A 248 7.94 -22.54 7.21
CA PHE A 248 8.33 -21.77 8.39
C PHE A 248 9.74 -22.12 8.82
N ASN A 249 10.62 -21.11 8.86
CA ASN A 249 11.99 -21.27 9.32
C ASN A 249 12.18 -20.61 10.70
N ASP A 250 13.04 -21.21 11.52
CA ASP A 250 13.47 -20.59 12.78
C ASP A 250 14.32 -19.36 12.49
N ILE A 251 13.99 -18.24 13.14
CA ILE A 251 14.75 -16.99 12.98
C ILE A 251 15.00 -16.33 14.33
N ILE A 252 16.17 -15.72 14.42
CA ILE A 252 16.51 -14.79 15.51
C ILE A 252 16.81 -13.45 14.87
N PHE A 253 16.10 -12.40 15.30
CA PHE A 253 16.28 -11.05 14.79
C PHE A 253 16.25 -10.00 15.90
N THR A 254 16.75 -8.82 15.60
CA THR A 254 16.73 -7.69 16.53
C THR A 254 16.21 -6.47 15.80
N PRO A 255 14.96 -6.03 16.11
CA PRO A 255 14.42 -4.79 15.54
C PRO A 255 15.30 -3.60 15.92
N ARG A 256 15.61 -2.73 14.96
CA ARG A 256 16.46 -1.55 15.16
C ARG A 256 15.79 -0.29 14.67
N PHE A 257 16.25 0.83 15.19
CA PHE A 257 15.95 2.12 14.57
C PHE A 257 16.55 2.19 13.17
N ILE A 258 15.72 2.48 12.17
CA ILE A 258 16.14 2.71 10.79
C ILE A 258 15.49 4.02 10.33
N PRO A 259 16.27 5.09 10.04
CA PRO A 259 15.73 6.38 9.60
C PRO A 259 14.80 6.22 8.39
N GLY A 260 13.66 6.90 8.41
CA GLY A 260 12.66 6.86 7.32
C GLY A 260 11.94 5.52 7.13
N LYS A 261 12.35 4.46 7.84
CA LYS A 261 11.75 3.12 7.70
C LYS A 261 11.08 2.61 8.98
N SER A 262 11.76 2.77 10.13
CA SER A 262 11.26 2.30 11.41
C SER A 262 11.92 3.06 12.57
N ILE A 263 11.22 4.03 13.13
CA ILE A 263 11.74 4.88 14.21
C ILE A 263 11.64 4.18 15.55
N SER A 264 10.54 3.49 15.83
CA SER A 264 10.28 2.83 17.10
C SER A 264 9.60 1.47 16.90
N PRO A 265 10.32 0.48 16.34
CA PRO A 265 9.75 -0.86 16.18
C PRO A 265 9.48 -1.51 17.52
N LYS A 266 8.53 -2.44 17.55
CA LYS A 266 8.32 -3.29 18.73
C LYS A 266 9.61 -4.01 19.08
N TYR A 267 9.91 -4.10 20.38
CA TYR A 267 11.12 -4.75 20.90
C TYR A 267 12.44 -4.19 20.33
N LYS A 268 12.47 -2.88 20.05
CA LYS A 268 13.67 -2.21 19.58
C LYS A 268 14.90 -2.60 20.43
N ASP A 269 16.00 -2.94 19.76
CA ASP A 269 17.30 -3.35 20.34
C ASP A 269 17.24 -4.59 21.26
N ARG A 270 16.13 -5.35 21.23
CA ARG A 270 15.97 -6.59 21.95
C ARG A 270 15.97 -7.77 20.99
N LYS A 271 16.67 -8.84 21.37
CA LYS A 271 16.67 -10.10 20.63
C LYS A 271 15.29 -10.74 20.67
N CYS A 272 14.74 -11.01 19.50
CA CYS A 272 13.48 -11.71 19.30
C CYS A 272 13.76 -13.10 18.70
N TYR A 273 12.97 -14.07 19.14
CA TYR A 273 12.91 -15.42 18.57
C TYR A 273 11.59 -15.55 17.84
N GLY A 274 11.56 -16.25 16.72
CA GLY A 274 10.34 -16.32 15.94
C GLY A 274 10.44 -17.16 14.70
N VAL A 275 9.56 -16.85 13.75
CA VAL A 275 9.46 -17.55 12.47
C VAL A 275 9.69 -16.60 11.31
N GLU A 276 10.39 -17.07 10.29
CA GLU A 276 10.44 -16.48 8.97
C GLU A 276 9.45 -17.23 8.09
N ILE A 277 8.55 -16.49 7.44
CA ILE A 277 7.48 -17.02 6.60
C ILE A 277 7.96 -17.03 5.16
N ASN A 278 8.15 -18.21 4.56
CA ASN A 278 8.56 -18.37 3.19
C ASN A 278 7.42 -18.93 2.34
N ILE A 279 6.81 -18.08 1.51
CA ILE A 279 5.79 -18.51 0.56
C ILE A 279 6.48 -19.25 -0.59
N THR A 280 6.13 -20.51 -0.77
CA THR A 280 6.65 -21.39 -1.82
C THR A 280 5.70 -21.48 -3.01
N ASP A 281 4.41 -21.31 -2.76
CA ASP A 281 3.38 -21.29 -3.78
C ASP A 281 2.28 -20.30 -3.39
N ARG A 282 2.04 -19.27 -4.20
CA ARG A 282 1.07 -18.21 -3.91
C ARG A 282 -0.36 -18.63 -4.18
N GLU A 283 -0.56 -19.55 -5.12
CA GLU A 283 -1.90 -20.03 -5.48
C GLU A 283 -2.49 -20.92 -4.38
N LEU A 284 -1.62 -21.63 -3.65
CA LEU A 284 -2.01 -22.53 -2.56
C LEU A 284 -2.02 -21.84 -1.19
N SER A 285 -1.35 -20.70 -1.05
CA SER A 285 -1.16 -20.07 0.27
C SER A 285 -2.16 -18.95 0.53
N SER A 286 -2.71 -18.92 1.75
CA SER A 286 -3.48 -17.78 2.29
C SER A 286 -2.70 -17.08 3.39
N PRO A 287 -2.19 -15.86 3.15
CA PRO A 287 -1.51 -15.06 4.17
C PRO A 287 -2.36 -14.80 5.41
N LEU A 288 -3.68 -14.67 5.23
CA LEU A 288 -4.60 -14.47 6.35
C LEU A 288 -4.71 -15.73 7.23
N LEU A 289 -4.85 -16.90 6.62
CA LEU A 289 -4.88 -18.17 7.34
C LEU A 289 -3.55 -18.43 8.05
N ILE A 290 -2.43 -18.19 7.38
CA ILE A 290 -1.09 -18.30 7.97
C ILE A 290 -1.00 -17.43 9.22
N THR A 291 -1.38 -16.17 9.12
CA THR A 291 -1.27 -15.21 10.24
C THR A 291 -2.22 -15.54 11.39
N ALA A 292 -3.43 -16.01 11.10
CA ALA A 292 -4.40 -16.41 12.12
C ALA A 292 -3.94 -17.60 12.97
N ASN A 293 -2.93 -18.34 12.50
CA ASN A 293 -2.36 -19.49 13.22
C ASN A 293 -1.02 -19.18 13.91
N ILE A 294 -0.46 -17.99 13.72
CA ILE A 294 0.72 -17.50 14.44
C ILE A 294 0.31 -16.86 15.79
#